data_768064af5c7ee28deafc26f240bf727c
#
_entry.id   768064af5c7ee28deafc26f240bf727c
#
_cell.length_a   1.000
_cell.length_b   1.000
_cell.length_c   1.000
_cell.angle_alpha   90.00
_cell.angle_beta   90.00
_cell.angle_gamma   90.00
#
_symmetry.space_group_name_H-M   'P 1'
#
loop_
_entity.id
_entity.type
_entity.pdbx_description
1 polymer ?
#
loop_
_entity_poly.entity_id
_entity_poly.type
_entity_poly.pdbx_seq_one_letter_code
_entity_poly.pdbx_strand_id
1 'polypeptide(L)'
;GDWSSDVCSSDLEIIKKEMGPIPGTIALFGCFLIMIIILAVLALIVVKALAESPWGVFTVCSTVPIALFMGIYMRYLRPGRVGEVSVIGIVLLVAAIWFGGVVAHDPYWGPALTFKDTTITFTLIGYAFVSALLPVWLILAPRDYLATFLKIGVIVGLAIGIVILNPELKMPAVTQFVDGTGPVWKGTLFPFLFITIACGAVSGFHALIASGTTPKLLANETDARFIGYGAMLMESFVAIMALVAASIIEPGLYFAMNTPPAALGITMPDLHRLGTEDAPMIMASLKDVTVHAAAAVSSWGFVISPEQILQTATDIGEPSVLNRAGGAPTLAVGIAHVFHQIIPGANMGFWYHFGILFEALFILTALDAGTRSGRFMLQDLLGNFVPFLKKTDSLVAGIVGTAGCVGLWGYLLYQGVVDPLGGVKSLWPLFGIGNQMLASMALILGTVVLFKMKKQRYAWVTILPTAWLFVTSMTAGWQKIFHEKPSIGFLAQAKKFSTGIEQGTIIAPAKSLKDMETIVFSNQINAALCGFFMLVAVTMLIAAFFAIRRALRSEQPTTHE
;
A
#
# COMPACT_ATOMS: atom_id res chain seq x y z
N GLY A 1 -21.17 -2.27 -23.25
CA GLY A 1 -20.22 -3.08 -23.96
C GLY A 1 -19.59 -4.10 -23.02
N ASP A 2 -19.44 -5.29 -23.50
CA ASP A 2 -18.93 -6.43 -22.75
C ASP A 2 -17.43 -6.23 -22.46
N TRP A 3 -17.09 -6.02 -21.21
CA TRP A 3 -15.75 -5.65 -20.73
C TRP A 3 -14.79 -6.83 -20.61
N SER A 4 -15.16 -7.99 -21.17
CA SER A 4 -14.49 -9.26 -20.86
C SER A 4 -13.41 -9.70 -21.84
N SER A 5 -13.36 -9.22 -23.07
CA SER A 5 -12.65 -9.97 -24.11
C SER A 5 -11.22 -9.54 -24.48
N ASP A 6 -10.78 -8.28 -24.21
CA ASP A 6 -9.50 -7.82 -24.80
C ASP A 6 -8.53 -7.15 -23.81
N VAL A 7 -8.47 -7.65 -22.58
CA VAL A 7 -7.85 -6.93 -21.46
C VAL A 7 -6.34 -7.11 -21.33
N CYS A 8 -5.73 -8.10 -21.94
CA CYS A 8 -4.33 -8.46 -21.66
C CYS A 8 -3.29 -8.06 -22.73
N SER A 9 -3.63 -7.23 -23.70
CA SER A 9 -2.62 -6.69 -24.62
C SER A 9 -1.84 -5.48 -24.06
N SER A 10 -1.65 -5.47 -22.75
CA SER A 10 -0.98 -4.43 -21.99
C SER A 10 0.52 -4.36 -22.25
N ASP A 11 1.25 -3.59 -21.43
CA ASP A 11 2.72 -3.44 -21.47
C ASP A 11 3.48 -4.74 -21.69
N LEU A 12 2.97 -5.87 -21.24
CA LEU A 12 3.63 -7.17 -21.33
C LEU A 12 3.60 -7.76 -22.74
N GLU A 13 2.53 -7.54 -23.52
CA GLU A 13 2.54 -7.85 -24.95
C GLU A 13 3.43 -6.87 -25.71
N ILE A 14 3.42 -5.59 -25.31
CA ILE A 14 4.33 -4.60 -25.88
C ILE A 14 5.78 -5.02 -25.59
N ILE A 15 6.12 -5.45 -24.36
CA ILE A 15 7.45 -5.95 -24.04
C ILE A 15 7.81 -7.17 -24.89
N LYS A 16 6.91 -8.14 -25.04
CA LYS A 16 7.13 -9.30 -25.92
C LYS A 16 7.40 -8.89 -27.37
N LYS A 17 6.60 -7.93 -27.87
CA LYS A 17 6.71 -7.42 -29.25
C LYS A 17 7.96 -6.58 -29.46
N GLU A 18 8.31 -5.73 -28.50
CA GLU A 18 9.38 -4.74 -28.61
C GLU A 18 10.76 -5.30 -28.26
N MET A 19 10.83 -6.18 -27.28
CA MET A 19 12.07 -6.69 -26.70
C MET A 19 12.31 -8.18 -26.98
N GLY A 20 11.26 -8.93 -27.34
CA GLY A 20 11.30 -10.37 -27.65
C GLY A 20 10.56 -11.25 -26.64
N PRO A 21 10.30 -12.53 -26.99
CA PRO A 21 9.45 -13.41 -26.20
C PRO A 21 10.06 -13.80 -24.84
N ILE A 22 11.36 -14.03 -24.77
CA ILE A 22 12.02 -14.45 -23.52
C ILE A 22 12.02 -13.33 -22.47
N PRO A 23 12.52 -12.10 -22.75
CA PRO A 23 12.42 -10.99 -21.80
C PRO A 23 10.98 -10.67 -21.42
N GLY A 24 10.04 -10.75 -22.38
CA GLY A 24 8.62 -10.51 -22.11
C GLY A 24 8.02 -11.52 -21.14
N THR A 25 8.36 -12.80 -21.22
CA THR A 25 7.86 -13.82 -20.29
C THR A 25 8.48 -13.66 -18.89
N ILE A 26 9.77 -13.36 -18.81
CA ILE A 26 10.46 -13.08 -17.54
C ILE A 26 9.87 -11.84 -16.88
N ALA A 27 9.62 -10.76 -17.64
CA ALA A 27 8.97 -9.56 -17.17
C ALA A 27 7.55 -9.83 -16.65
N LEU A 28 6.74 -10.60 -17.39
CA LEU A 28 5.39 -10.97 -16.99
C LEU A 28 5.39 -11.68 -15.63
N PHE A 29 6.26 -12.66 -15.45
CA PHE A 29 6.36 -13.39 -14.19
C PHE A 29 6.87 -12.49 -13.05
N GLY A 30 7.88 -11.66 -13.32
CA GLY A 30 8.42 -10.70 -12.35
C GLY A 30 7.37 -9.66 -11.94
N CYS A 31 6.69 -9.04 -12.90
CA CYS A 31 5.62 -8.07 -12.63
C CYS A 31 4.47 -8.69 -11.82
N PHE A 32 4.08 -9.93 -12.13
CA PHE A 32 3.06 -10.64 -11.37
C PHE A 32 3.47 -10.86 -9.91
N LEU A 33 4.68 -11.36 -9.66
CA LEU A 33 5.16 -11.58 -8.28
C LEU A 33 5.29 -10.26 -7.49
N ILE A 34 5.80 -9.21 -8.13
CA ILE A 34 5.89 -7.89 -7.48
C ILE A 34 4.48 -7.39 -7.15
N MET A 35 3.50 -7.54 -8.06
CA MET A 35 2.12 -7.15 -7.81
C MET A 35 1.51 -7.92 -6.64
N ILE A 36 1.75 -9.21 -6.50
CA ILE A 36 1.30 -10.04 -5.36
C ILE A 36 1.83 -9.46 -4.03
N ILE A 37 3.10 -9.07 -3.98
CA ILE A 37 3.68 -8.45 -2.78
C ILE A 37 3.06 -7.08 -2.50
N ILE A 38 2.88 -6.26 -3.53
CA ILE A 38 2.25 -4.94 -3.40
C ILE A 38 0.84 -5.07 -2.81
N LEU A 39 0.03 -5.98 -3.34
CA LEU A 39 -1.33 -6.21 -2.85
C LEU A 39 -1.34 -6.69 -1.39
N ALA A 40 -0.44 -7.60 -1.03
CA ALA A 40 -0.30 -8.07 0.34
C ALA A 40 0.06 -6.93 1.31
N VAL A 41 0.98 -6.04 0.94
CA VAL A 41 1.40 -4.90 1.76
C VAL A 41 0.29 -3.86 1.87
N LEU A 42 -0.38 -3.53 0.78
CA LEU A 42 -1.53 -2.62 0.78
C LEU A 42 -2.65 -3.14 1.69
N ALA A 43 -2.98 -4.43 1.57
CA ALA A 43 -3.96 -5.07 2.44
C ALA A 43 -3.52 -5.04 3.92
N LEU A 44 -2.23 -5.24 4.21
CA LEU A 44 -1.69 -5.17 5.58
C LEU A 44 -1.88 -3.79 6.21
N ILE A 45 -1.73 -2.71 5.44
CA ILE A 45 -1.97 -1.35 5.95
C ILE A 45 -3.45 -1.18 6.34
N VAL A 46 -4.38 -1.68 5.51
CA VAL A 46 -5.82 -1.65 5.85
C VAL A 46 -6.11 -2.45 7.12
N VAL A 47 -5.53 -3.65 7.24
CA VAL A 47 -5.67 -4.46 8.46
C VAL A 47 -5.19 -3.69 9.68
N LYS A 48 -4.00 -3.06 9.62
CA LYS A 48 -3.43 -2.29 10.73
C LYS A 48 -4.21 -1.00 11.05
N ALA A 49 -4.86 -0.39 10.06
CA ALA A 49 -5.70 0.78 10.26
C ALA A 49 -7.05 0.45 10.93
N LEU A 50 -7.60 -0.74 10.64
CA LEU A 50 -8.93 -1.14 11.11
C LEU A 50 -8.91 -2.06 12.33
N ALA A 51 -7.77 -2.69 12.63
CA ALA A 51 -7.66 -3.58 13.79
C ALA A 51 -8.00 -2.84 15.08
N GLU A 52 -8.85 -3.48 15.89
CA GLU A 52 -9.28 -2.96 17.20
C GLU A 52 -9.96 -1.57 17.14
N SER A 53 -10.47 -1.18 15.95
CA SER A 53 -11.19 0.08 15.71
C SER A 53 -12.63 -0.20 15.25
N PRO A 54 -13.61 -0.32 16.17
CA PRO A 54 -15.00 -0.56 15.79
C PRO A 54 -15.59 0.58 14.96
N TRP A 55 -15.18 1.81 15.22
CA TRP A 55 -15.59 2.97 14.43
C TRP A 55 -15.11 2.86 12.98
N GLY A 56 -13.80 2.59 12.78
CA GLY A 56 -13.21 2.40 11.45
C GLY A 56 -13.85 1.24 10.70
N VAL A 57 -14.03 0.10 11.35
CA VAL A 57 -14.67 -1.09 10.77
C VAL A 57 -16.10 -0.79 10.30
N PHE A 58 -16.94 -0.19 11.16
CA PHE A 58 -18.30 0.17 10.80
C PHE A 58 -18.33 1.09 9.57
N THR A 59 -17.52 2.14 9.59
CA THR A 59 -17.50 3.16 8.53
C THR A 59 -17.07 2.56 7.18
N VAL A 60 -15.98 1.78 7.17
CA VAL A 60 -15.48 1.15 5.94
C VAL A 60 -16.45 0.09 5.41
N CYS A 61 -17.01 -0.76 6.28
CA CYS A 61 -18.01 -1.76 5.88
C CYS A 61 -19.27 -1.12 5.30
N SER A 62 -19.71 0.04 5.83
CA SER A 62 -20.88 0.78 5.32
C SER A 62 -20.72 1.25 3.87
N THR A 63 -19.48 1.42 3.39
CA THR A 63 -19.25 1.83 1.99
C THR A 63 -19.70 0.79 0.97
N VAL A 64 -19.73 -0.50 1.33
CA VAL A 64 -20.17 -1.58 0.42
C VAL A 64 -21.68 -1.49 0.13
N PRO A 65 -22.60 -1.46 1.11
CA PRO A 65 -24.03 -1.30 0.84
C PRO A 65 -24.35 0.05 0.18
N ILE A 66 -23.62 1.13 0.52
CA ILE A 66 -23.80 2.44 -0.15
C ILE A 66 -23.43 2.32 -1.64
N ALA A 67 -22.31 1.69 -1.96
CA ALA A 67 -21.88 1.47 -3.35
C ALA A 67 -22.86 0.59 -4.12
N LEU A 68 -23.34 -0.50 -3.53
CA LEU A 68 -24.37 -1.35 -4.12
C LEU A 68 -25.65 -0.57 -4.42
N PHE A 69 -26.12 0.22 -3.46
CA PHE A 69 -27.29 1.09 -3.64
C PHE A 69 -27.06 2.07 -4.80
N MET A 70 -25.92 2.74 -4.86
CA MET A 70 -25.58 3.68 -5.94
C MET A 70 -25.52 2.98 -7.31
N GLY A 71 -24.91 1.79 -7.38
CA GLY A 71 -24.85 1.00 -8.62
C GLY A 71 -26.23 0.60 -9.13
N ILE A 72 -27.09 0.12 -8.26
CA ILE A 72 -28.48 -0.25 -8.58
C ILE A 72 -29.28 1.01 -8.98
N TYR A 73 -29.12 2.10 -8.22
CA TYR A 73 -29.83 3.36 -8.48
C TYR A 73 -29.51 3.91 -9.88
N MET A 74 -28.21 4.00 -10.24
CA MET A 74 -27.77 4.50 -11.53
C MET A 74 -28.17 3.59 -12.70
N ARG A 75 -28.29 2.28 -12.47
CA ARG A 75 -28.57 1.32 -13.54
C ARG A 75 -30.06 1.07 -13.76
N TYR A 76 -30.84 0.97 -12.69
CA TYR A 76 -32.22 0.50 -12.75
C TYR A 76 -33.27 1.53 -12.30
N LEU A 77 -32.97 2.35 -11.27
CA LEU A 77 -33.97 3.27 -10.71
C LEU A 77 -34.03 4.59 -11.50
N ARG A 78 -32.87 5.25 -11.70
CA ARG A 78 -32.78 6.52 -12.42
C ARG A 78 -31.51 6.59 -13.28
N PRO A 79 -31.50 5.93 -14.45
CA PRO A 79 -30.35 5.96 -15.36
C PRO A 79 -29.98 7.39 -15.75
N GLY A 80 -28.67 7.71 -15.69
CA GLY A 80 -28.14 9.02 -16.09
C GLY A 80 -28.25 10.15 -15.06
N ARG A 81 -28.89 9.94 -13.90
CA ARG A 81 -28.97 10.93 -12.81
C ARG A 81 -27.74 10.85 -11.87
N VAL A 82 -26.56 11.03 -12.45
CA VAL A 82 -25.28 10.88 -11.73
C VAL A 82 -25.15 11.89 -10.59
N GLY A 83 -25.53 13.16 -10.80
CA GLY A 83 -25.45 14.20 -9.76
C GLY A 83 -26.32 13.93 -8.55
N GLU A 84 -27.54 13.39 -8.76
CA GLU A 84 -28.47 13.06 -7.68
C GLU A 84 -27.91 11.93 -6.80
N VAL A 85 -27.43 10.85 -7.40
CA VAL A 85 -26.85 9.73 -6.65
C VAL A 85 -25.53 10.10 -5.96
N SER A 86 -24.79 11.05 -6.51
CA SER A 86 -23.56 11.57 -5.88
C SER A 86 -23.87 12.27 -4.56
N VAL A 87 -24.87 13.16 -4.56
CA VAL A 87 -25.29 13.86 -3.33
C VAL A 87 -25.77 12.86 -2.28
N ILE A 88 -26.63 11.90 -2.69
CA ILE A 88 -27.11 10.85 -1.77
C ILE A 88 -25.93 10.03 -1.21
N GLY A 89 -25.00 9.60 -2.07
CA GLY A 89 -23.82 8.83 -1.65
C GLY A 89 -22.94 9.58 -0.65
N ILE A 90 -22.68 10.86 -0.90
CA ILE A 90 -21.89 11.71 0.01
C ILE A 90 -22.59 11.86 1.36
N VAL A 91 -23.90 12.14 1.36
CA VAL A 91 -24.69 12.28 2.60
C VAL A 91 -24.66 10.96 3.39
N LEU A 92 -24.87 9.83 2.73
CA LEU A 92 -24.82 8.51 3.38
C LEU A 92 -23.42 8.20 3.93
N LEU A 93 -22.37 8.61 3.23
CA LEU A 93 -20.99 8.41 3.66
C LEU A 93 -20.68 9.23 4.94
N VAL A 94 -21.03 10.52 4.94
CA VAL A 94 -20.87 11.39 6.11
C VAL A 94 -21.69 10.89 7.29
N ALA A 95 -22.93 10.45 7.04
CA ALA A 95 -23.76 9.81 8.04
C ALA A 95 -23.13 8.52 8.60
N ALA A 96 -22.52 7.68 7.75
CA ALA A 96 -21.85 6.46 8.19
C ALA A 96 -20.65 6.75 9.11
N ILE A 97 -19.88 7.82 8.83
CA ILE A 97 -18.77 8.24 9.71
C ILE A 97 -19.32 8.67 11.08
N TRP A 98 -20.36 9.48 11.08
CA TRP A 98 -21.00 9.97 12.33
C TRP A 98 -21.62 8.83 13.13
N PHE A 99 -22.39 7.95 12.48
CA PHE A 99 -22.99 6.77 13.13
C PHE A 99 -21.94 5.79 13.63
N GLY A 100 -20.80 5.67 12.95
CA GLY A 100 -19.68 4.86 13.41
C GLY A 100 -19.21 5.24 14.81
N GLY A 101 -19.21 6.53 15.14
CA GLY A 101 -18.92 7.01 16.49
C GLY A 101 -19.97 6.57 17.51
N VAL A 102 -21.25 6.62 17.15
CA VAL A 102 -22.33 6.14 18.03
C VAL A 102 -22.21 4.63 18.27
N VAL A 103 -21.98 3.87 17.20
CA VAL A 103 -21.84 2.41 17.25
C VAL A 103 -20.59 1.99 18.05
N ALA A 104 -19.49 2.70 17.93
CA ALA A 104 -18.26 2.39 18.66
C ALA A 104 -18.41 2.55 20.19
N HIS A 105 -19.26 3.48 20.63
CA HIS A 105 -19.53 3.70 22.05
C HIS A 105 -20.71 2.89 22.58
N ASP A 106 -21.41 2.15 21.73
CA ASP A 106 -22.51 1.29 22.15
C ASP A 106 -21.98 0.05 22.90
N PRO A 107 -22.54 -0.30 24.08
CA PRO A 107 -22.05 -1.41 24.90
C PRO A 107 -22.11 -2.79 24.22
N TYR A 108 -22.98 -2.97 23.24
CA TYR A 108 -23.15 -4.22 22.51
C TYR A 108 -22.40 -4.20 21.18
N TRP A 109 -22.58 -3.16 20.35
CA TRP A 109 -22.02 -3.09 19.01
C TRP A 109 -20.52 -2.75 19.00
N GLY A 110 -20.06 -1.93 19.94
CA GLY A 110 -18.66 -1.59 20.05
C GLY A 110 -17.77 -2.84 20.17
N PRO A 111 -17.96 -3.67 21.20
CA PRO A 111 -17.21 -4.93 21.32
C PRO A 111 -17.44 -5.91 20.17
N ALA A 112 -18.66 -5.99 19.62
CA ALA A 112 -18.99 -6.88 18.51
C ALA A 112 -18.23 -6.54 17.21
N LEU A 113 -17.90 -5.27 16.99
CA LEU A 113 -17.16 -4.78 15.82
C LEU A 113 -15.67 -4.56 16.09
N THR A 114 -15.18 -4.86 17.29
CA THR A 114 -13.76 -4.83 17.62
C THR A 114 -13.11 -6.13 17.15
N PHE A 115 -12.56 -6.12 15.93
CA PHE A 115 -11.96 -7.30 15.32
C PHE A 115 -10.44 -7.35 15.49
N LYS A 116 -9.92 -8.57 15.64
CA LYS A 116 -8.47 -8.83 15.60
C LYS A 116 -7.93 -8.72 14.18
N ASP A 117 -6.63 -8.43 14.08
CA ASP A 117 -5.88 -8.39 12.81
C ASP A 117 -6.21 -9.58 11.90
N THR A 118 -6.23 -10.80 12.47
CA THR A 118 -6.49 -12.03 11.70
C THR A 118 -7.92 -12.10 11.17
N THR A 119 -8.91 -11.65 11.93
CA THR A 119 -10.32 -11.62 11.49
C THR A 119 -10.49 -10.65 10.33
N ILE A 120 -9.93 -9.44 10.43
CA ILE A 120 -9.95 -8.45 9.34
C ILE A 120 -9.23 -8.99 8.11
N THR A 121 -8.10 -9.70 8.31
CA THR A 121 -7.34 -10.35 7.23
C THR A 121 -8.22 -11.29 6.42
N PHE A 122 -8.91 -12.24 7.07
CA PHE A 122 -9.77 -13.19 6.35
C PHE A 122 -11.00 -12.53 5.74
N THR A 123 -11.57 -11.52 6.41
CA THR A 123 -12.68 -10.72 5.86
C THR A 123 -12.26 -9.99 4.60
N LEU A 124 -11.06 -9.38 4.60
CA LEU A 124 -10.52 -8.67 3.44
C LEU A 124 -10.19 -9.59 2.27
N ILE A 125 -9.63 -10.78 2.54
CA ILE A 125 -9.38 -11.83 1.53
C ILE A 125 -10.71 -12.27 0.90
N GLY A 126 -11.73 -12.55 1.71
CA GLY A 126 -13.06 -12.93 1.23
C GLY A 126 -13.72 -11.81 0.42
N TYR A 127 -13.64 -10.56 0.90
CA TYR A 127 -14.14 -9.40 0.18
C TYR A 127 -13.47 -9.26 -1.20
N ALA A 128 -12.14 -9.29 -1.26
CA ALA A 128 -11.41 -9.12 -2.50
C ALA A 128 -11.69 -10.25 -3.51
N PHE A 129 -11.87 -11.49 -3.03
CA PHE A 129 -12.26 -12.62 -3.86
C PHE A 129 -13.64 -12.37 -4.52
N VAL A 130 -14.62 -11.97 -3.73
CA VAL A 130 -15.98 -11.69 -4.22
C VAL A 130 -15.97 -10.48 -5.16
N SER A 131 -15.33 -9.37 -4.76
CA SER A 131 -15.24 -8.14 -5.55
C SER A 131 -14.58 -8.37 -6.92
N ALA A 132 -13.53 -9.21 -6.99
CA ALA A 132 -12.84 -9.51 -8.23
C ALA A 132 -13.66 -10.37 -9.21
N LEU A 133 -14.62 -11.15 -8.72
CA LEU A 133 -15.51 -11.98 -9.55
C LEU A 133 -16.75 -11.23 -10.02
N LEU A 134 -17.25 -10.28 -9.21
CA LEU A 134 -18.46 -9.53 -9.54
C LEU A 134 -18.24 -8.58 -10.73
N PRO A 135 -19.32 -8.27 -11.48
CA PRO A 135 -19.27 -7.25 -12.52
C PRO A 135 -18.80 -5.90 -11.96
N VAL A 136 -17.97 -5.19 -12.73
CA VAL A 136 -17.36 -3.90 -12.34
C VAL A 136 -18.40 -2.87 -11.91
N TRP A 137 -19.55 -2.82 -12.60
CA TRP A 137 -20.61 -1.85 -12.34
C TRP A 137 -21.32 -2.03 -11.01
N LEU A 138 -21.20 -3.21 -10.37
CA LEU A 138 -21.99 -3.52 -9.18
C LEU A 138 -21.35 -2.95 -7.89
N ILE A 139 -20.06 -3.19 -7.69
CA ILE A 139 -19.33 -2.73 -6.48
C ILE A 139 -18.19 -1.79 -6.86
N LEU A 140 -17.31 -2.19 -7.78
CA LEU A 140 -16.05 -1.50 -8.04
C LEU A 140 -16.31 -0.07 -8.53
N ALA A 141 -17.03 0.09 -9.65
CA ALA A 141 -17.24 1.41 -10.24
C ALA A 141 -18.01 2.39 -9.34
N PRO A 142 -19.14 2.00 -8.66
CA PRO A 142 -19.84 2.91 -7.76
C PRO A 142 -19.02 3.25 -6.52
N ARG A 143 -18.24 2.31 -6.00
CA ARG A 143 -17.38 2.54 -4.83
C ARG A 143 -16.22 3.46 -5.15
N ASP A 144 -15.55 3.26 -6.28
CA ASP A 144 -14.47 4.14 -6.74
C ASP A 144 -14.99 5.55 -7.04
N TYR A 145 -16.18 5.64 -7.62
CA TYR A 145 -16.85 6.92 -7.86
C TYR A 145 -17.15 7.64 -6.54
N LEU A 146 -17.73 6.95 -5.55
CA LEU A 146 -17.95 7.51 -4.21
C LEU A 146 -16.64 7.91 -3.53
N ALA A 147 -15.62 7.07 -3.61
CA ALA A 147 -14.30 7.33 -3.05
C ALA A 147 -13.63 8.56 -3.69
N THR A 148 -13.90 8.87 -4.95
CA THR A 148 -13.34 10.03 -5.65
C THR A 148 -13.74 11.35 -5.00
N PHE A 149 -15.00 11.50 -4.57
CA PHE A 149 -15.44 12.71 -3.86
C PHE A 149 -14.73 12.86 -2.53
N LEU A 150 -14.60 11.78 -1.78
CA LEU A 150 -13.86 11.79 -0.52
C LEU A 150 -12.39 12.15 -0.75
N LYS A 151 -11.74 11.50 -1.72
CA LYS A 151 -10.32 11.71 -2.05
C LYS A 151 -10.05 13.16 -2.44
N ILE A 152 -10.79 13.70 -3.39
CA ILE A 152 -10.64 15.09 -3.84
C ILE A 152 -10.98 16.06 -2.69
N GLY A 153 -12.08 15.82 -1.98
CA GLY A 153 -12.52 16.66 -0.86
C GLY A 153 -11.48 16.73 0.26
N VAL A 154 -10.90 15.59 0.65
CA VAL A 154 -9.84 15.54 1.68
C VAL A 154 -8.60 16.28 1.22
N ILE A 155 -8.12 16.00 0.00
CA ILE A 155 -6.87 16.58 -0.51
C ILE A 155 -7.01 18.11 -0.64
N VAL A 156 -8.09 18.57 -1.26
CA VAL A 156 -8.34 20.01 -1.46
C VAL A 156 -8.59 20.68 -0.10
N GLY A 157 -9.40 20.06 0.76
CA GLY A 157 -9.66 20.56 2.11
C GLY A 157 -8.39 20.64 2.95
N LEU A 158 -7.54 19.62 2.91
CA LEU A 158 -6.26 19.62 3.64
C LEU A 158 -5.31 20.69 3.10
N ALA A 159 -5.21 20.86 1.78
CA ALA A 159 -4.39 21.89 1.17
C ALA A 159 -4.85 23.30 1.56
N ILE A 160 -6.16 23.56 1.47
CA ILE A 160 -6.76 24.83 1.91
C ILE A 160 -6.51 25.03 3.41
N GLY A 161 -6.70 23.98 4.20
CA GLY A 161 -6.47 24.00 5.63
C GLY A 161 -5.05 24.35 6.01
N ILE A 162 -4.07 23.74 5.37
CA ILE A 162 -2.65 24.05 5.60
C ILE A 162 -2.34 25.50 5.23
N VAL A 163 -2.88 26.02 4.13
CA VAL A 163 -2.68 27.42 3.71
C VAL A 163 -3.30 28.40 4.70
N ILE A 164 -4.52 28.12 5.20
CA ILE A 164 -5.22 29.00 6.15
C ILE A 164 -4.55 28.99 7.52
N LEU A 165 -4.21 27.80 8.04
CA LEU A 165 -3.62 27.67 9.38
C LEU A 165 -2.15 28.03 9.40
N ASN A 166 -1.44 27.85 8.27
CA ASN A 166 0.01 27.99 8.19
C ASN A 166 0.72 27.30 9.39
N PRO A 167 0.45 26.00 9.63
CA PRO A 167 0.90 25.33 10.84
C PRO A 167 2.42 25.23 10.88
N GLU A 168 2.99 25.36 12.08
CA GLU A 168 4.42 25.15 12.29
C GLU A 168 4.78 23.68 12.08
N LEU A 169 5.84 23.42 11.32
CA LEU A 169 6.40 22.08 11.15
C LEU A 169 7.23 21.73 12.39
N LYS A 170 6.77 20.79 13.18
CA LYS A 170 7.40 20.36 14.44
C LYS A 170 8.51 19.33 14.24
N MET A 171 8.41 18.56 13.15
CA MET A 171 9.44 17.58 12.81
C MET A 171 10.71 18.30 12.35
N PRO A 172 11.90 17.95 12.88
CA PRO A 172 13.16 18.52 12.41
C PRO A 172 13.42 18.16 10.95
N ALA A 173 14.06 19.07 10.21
CA ALA A 173 14.40 18.86 8.81
C ALA A 173 15.26 17.59 8.59
N VAL A 174 16.14 17.29 9.53
CA VAL A 174 16.98 16.08 9.56
C VAL A 174 17.02 15.54 10.97
N THR A 175 16.72 14.25 11.14
CA THR A 175 16.83 13.57 12.44
C THR A 175 18.22 12.97 12.63
N GLN A 176 18.55 12.57 13.85
CA GLN A 176 19.79 11.84 14.16
C GLN A 176 19.87 10.46 13.50
N PHE A 177 18.77 9.95 12.96
CA PHE A 177 18.66 8.59 12.40
C PHE A 177 19.14 8.43 10.96
N VAL A 178 19.79 9.44 10.39
CA VAL A 178 20.40 9.36 9.05
C VAL A 178 21.47 8.27 8.94
N ASP A 179 22.04 7.86 10.06
CA ASP A 179 23.01 6.77 10.18
C ASP A 179 22.40 5.35 10.02
N GLY A 180 21.08 5.27 9.97
CA GLY A 180 20.35 4.00 9.83
C GLY A 180 19.93 3.33 11.13
N THR A 181 20.08 4.01 12.28
CA THR A 181 19.67 3.49 13.60
C THR A 181 18.19 3.73 13.92
N GLY A 182 17.44 4.37 13.03
CA GLY A 182 16.04 4.76 13.22
C GLY A 182 15.16 3.66 13.83
N PRO A 183 14.28 3.99 14.80
CA PRO A 183 13.44 3.00 15.47
C PRO A 183 12.32 2.47 14.57
N VAL A 184 11.80 3.30 13.67
CA VAL A 184 10.73 2.93 12.73
C VAL A 184 11.30 2.17 11.54
N TRP A 185 12.41 2.66 10.98
CA TRP A 185 13.06 2.08 9.82
C TRP A 185 14.57 1.94 10.04
N LYS A 186 15.12 0.78 9.70
CA LYS A 186 16.55 0.50 9.78
C LYS A 186 17.19 0.58 8.39
N GLY A 187 18.32 1.26 8.31
CA GLY A 187 19.09 1.43 7.08
C GLY A 187 19.47 2.87 6.83
N THR A 188 20.57 3.08 6.10
CA THR A 188 21.11 4.39 5.77
C THR A 188 20.16 5.21 4.90
N LEU A 189 20.28 6.53 4.94
CA LEU A 189 19.43 7.44 4.18
C LEU A 189 19.38 7.04 2.69
N PHE A 190 20.52 6.85 2.05
CA PHE A 190 20.58 6.24 0.72
C PHE A 190 20.90 4.75 0.88
N PRO A 191 20.18 3.83 0.25
CA PRO A 191 19.04 4.02 -0.67
C PRO A 191 17.65 4.05 0.02
N PHE A 192 17.56 3.80 1.34
CA PHE A 192 16.30 3.42 1.97
C PHE A 192 15.28 4.55 2.09
N LEU A 193 15.69 5.82 2.14
CA LEU A 193 14.75 6.94 2.05
C LEU A 193 13.91 6.83 0.76
N PHE A 194 14.58 6.61 -0.36
CA PHE A 194 13.90 6.52 -1.67
C PHE A 194 13.03 5.28 -1.80
N ILE A 195 13.39 4.19 -1.11
CA ILE A 195 12.59 2.97 -1.06
C ILE A 195 11.32 3.16 -0.21
N THR A 196 11.39 3.90 0.89
CA THR A 196 10.23 4.14 1.75
C THR A 196 9.19 5.06 1.11
N ILE A 197 9.62 6.04 0.32
CA ILE A 197 8.72 6.99 -0.38
C ILE A 197 8.36 6.53 -1.80
N ALA A 198 8.70 5.30 -2.19
CA ALA A 198 8.60 4.83 -3.57
C ALA A 198 7.22 5.08 -4.21
N CYS A 199 6.12 4.83 -3.48
CA CYS A 199 4.78 4.98 -4.03
C CYS A 199 4.43 6.44 -4.34
N GLY A 200 4.69 7.36 -3.41
CA GLY A 200 4.40 8.79 -3.62
C GLY A 200 5.37 9.51 -4.56
N ALA A 201 6.60 8.99 -4.70
CA ALA A 201 7.60 9.58 -5.58
C ALA A 201 7.51 9.03 -7.02
N VAL A 202 7.40 7.70 -7.17
CA VAL A 202 7.29 7.02 -8.47
C VAL A 202 6.71 5.63 -8.27
N SER A 203 5.47 5.40 -8.68
CA SER A 203 4.81 4.11 -8.51
C SER A 203 4.80 3.27 -9.78
N GLY A 204 5.54 2.16 -9.74
CA GLY A 204 5.50 1.16 -10.81
C GLY A 204 4.20 0.36 -10.82
N PHE A 205 3.54 0.19 -9.67
CA PHE A 205 2.22 -0.41 -9.60
C PHE A 205 1.19 0.37 -10.43
N HIS A 206 1.22 1.70 -10.35
CA HIS A 206 0.33 2.55 -11.15
C HIS A 206 0.60 2.42 -12.65
N ALA A 207 1.85 2.19 -13.08
CA ALA A 207 2.15 1.90 -14.48
C ALA A 207 1.45 0.62 -14.96
N LEU A 208 1.44 -0.45 -14.15
CA LEU A 208 0.73 -1.69 -14.47
C LEU A 208 -0.79 -1.49 -14.56
N ILE A 209 -1.37 -0.77 -13.60
CA ILE A 209 -2.83 -0.51 -13.60
C ILE A 209 -3.19 0.43 -14.76
N ALA A 210 -2.39 1.48 -15.00
CA ALA A 210 -2.62 2.42 -16.09
C ALA A 210 -2.55 1.76 -17.46
N SER A 211 -1.67 0.80 -17.68
CA SER A 211 -1.59 0.07 -18.96
C SER A 211 -2.64 -1.05 -19.09
N GLY A 212 -3.01 -1.69 -17.98
CA GLY A 212 -3.91 -2.83 -17.96
C GLY A 212 -5.40 -2.48 -18.03
N THR A 213 -5.84 -1.45 -17.33
CA THR A 213 -7.26 -1.12 -17.16
C THR A 213 -7.67 0.22 -17.75
N THR A 214 -6.88 1.28 -17.54
CA THR A 214 -7.22 2.66 -17.88
C THR A 214 -7.48 2.87 -19.37
N PRO A 215 -6.70 2.32 -20.34
CA PRO A 215 -6.93 2.54 -21.76
C PRO A 215 -8.31 2.09 -22.25
N LYS A 216 -8.91 1.12 -21.56
CA LYS A 216 -10.25 0.58 -21.89
C LYS A 216 -11.39 1.43 -21.35
N LEU A 217 -11.10 2.29 -20.39
CA LEU A 217 -12.05 3.23 -19.80
C LEU A 217 -12.06 4.58 -20.50
N LEU A 218 -11.04 4.88 -21.32
CA LEU A 218 -10.95 6.12 -22.06
C LEU A 218 -11.99 6.17 -23.19
N ALA A 219 -12.78 7.24 -23.25
CA ALA A 219 -13.69 7.49 -24.34
C ALA A 219 -12.96 8.03 -25.58
N ASN A 220 -11.94 8.88 -25.37
CA ASN A 220 -11.14 9.49 -26.43
C ASN A 220 -9.64 9.38 -26.12
N GLU A 221 -8.82 9.16 -27.13
CA GLU A 221 -7.35 9.12 -26.98
C GLU A 221 -6.77 10.45 -26.49
N THR A 222 -7.41 11.58 -26.81
CA THR A 222 -7.01 12.92 -26.36
C THR A 222 -7.03 13.06 -24.83
N ASP A 223 -7.90 12.32 -24.14
CA ASP A 223 -8.06 12.36 -22.69
C ASP A 223 -6.91 11.64 -21.96
N ALA A 224 -6.18 10.77 -22.66
CA ALA A 224 -5.07 10.00 -22.08
C ALA A 224 -4.02 10.90 -21.41
N ARG A 225 -3.68 12.03 -22.06
CA ARG A 225 -2.72 13.00 -21.51
C ARG A 225 -3.25 13.67 -20.25
N PHE A 226 -4.48 14.14 -20.27
CA PHE A 226 -5.08 14.84 -19.13
C PHE A 226 -5.26 13.91 -17.94
N ILE A 227 -5.79 12.71 -18.18
CA ILE A 227 -6.06 11.72 -17.14
C ILE A 227 -4.74 11.17 -16.57
N GLY A 228 -3.83 10.69 -17.42
CA GLY A 228 -2.57 10.09 -16.96
C GLY A 228 -1.65 11.09 -16.26
N TYR A 229 -1.38 12.24 -16.89
CA TYR A 229 -0.51 13.25 -16.32
C TYR A 229 -1.18 13.98 -15.15
N GLY A 230 -2.47 14.26 -15.23
CA GLY A 230 -3.22 14.87 -14.13
C GLY A 230 -3.29 14.00 -12.89
N ALA A 231 -3.51 12.69 -13.06
CA ALA A 231 -3.51 11.74 -11.95
C ALA A 231 -2.12 11.65 -11.28
N MET A 232 -1.04 11.62 -12.07
CA MET A 232 0.34 11.63 -11.56
C MET A 232 0.63 12.90 -10.73
N LEU A 233 0.25 14.08 -11.21
CA LEU A 233 0.42 15.34 -10.48
C LEU A 233 -0.41 15.35 -9.20
N MET A 234 -1.64 14.82 -9.23
CA MET A 234 -2.50 14.72 -8.06
C MET A 234 -1.87 13.80 -7.00
N GLU A 235 -1.31 12.67 -7.39
CA GLU A 235 -0.63 11.76 -6.44
C GLU A 235 0.58 12.42 -5.80
N SER A 236 1.41 13.12 -6.57
CA SER A 236 2.55 13.88 -6.04
C SER A 236 2.09 14.96 -5.05
N PHE A 237 0.98 15.62 -5.34
CA PHE A 237 0.37 16.62 -4.45
C PHE A 237 -0.13 15.99 -3.14
N VAL A 238 -0.77 14.81 -3.20
CA VAL A 238 -1.18 14.04 -2.02
C VAL A 238 0.02 13.68 -1.16
N ALA A 239 1.12 13.22 -1.77
CA ALA A 239 2.33 12.86 -1.05
C ALA A 239 2.95 14.06 -0.30
N ILE A 240 2.94 15.25 -0.92
CA ILE A 240 3.38 16.50 -0.26
C ILE A 240 2.46 16.84 0.91
N MET A 241 1.14 16.76 0.72
CA MET A 241 0.18 17.02 1.80
C MET A 241 0.32 16.02 2.96
N ALA A 242 0.56 14.76 2.66
CA ALA A 242 0.82 13.73 3.67
C ALA A 242 2.11 14.01 4.46
N LEU A 243 3.17 14.45 3.78
CA LEU A 243 4.43 14.85 4.43
C LEU A 243 4.21 16.03 5.38
N VAL A 244 3.48 17.05 4.95
CA VAL A 244 3.14 18.21 5.80
C VAL A 244 2.30 17.74 6.98
N ALA A 245 1.23 16.95 6.77
CA ALA A 245 0.37 16.45 7.83
C ALA A 245 1.13 15.62 8.87
N ALA A 246 2.10 14.79 8.45
CA ALA A 246 2.96 14.06 9.37
C ALA A 246 3.95 14.97 10.12
N SER A 247 4.42 16.06 9.48
CA SER A 247 5.44 16.95 10.03
C SER A 247 4.90 17.99 11.04
N ILE A 248 3.59 18.21 11.06
CA ILE A 248 2.94 19.09 12.07
C ILE A 248 2.66 18.37 13.40
N ILE A 249 2.72 17.04 13.40
CA ILE A 249 2.55 16.21 14.61
C ILE A 249 3.80 16.34 15.49
N GLU A 250 3.61 16.33 16.81
CA GLU A 250 4.73 16.26 17.75
C GLU A 250 5.63 15.04 17.43
N PRO A 251 6.96 15.25 17.26
CA PRO A 251 7.86 14.15 16.91
C PRO A 251 7.79 12.96 17.87
N GLY A 252 7.65 13.22 19.17
CA GLY A 252 7.49 12.16 20.17
C GLY A 252 6.24 11.32 19.92
N LEU A 253 5.11 11.94 19.57
CA LEU A 253 3.87 11.24 19.23
C LEU A 253 4.04 10.43 17.94
N TYR A 254 4.65 11.01 16.89
CA TYR A 254 4.94 10.31 15.65
C TYR A 254 5.74 9.02 15.89
N PHE A 255 6.81 9.09 16.67
CA PHE A 255 7.64 7.92 16.98
C PHE A 255 6.90 6.92 17.86
N ALA A 256 6.09 7.36 18.83
CA ALA A 256 5.28 6.46 19.67
C ALA A 256 4.28 5.65 18.84
N MET A 257 3.61 6.29 17.87
CA MET A 257 2.63 5.66 16.98
C MET A 257 3.27 4.65 16.02
N ASN A 258 4.38 5.02 15.39
CA ASN A 258 4.95 4.29 14.26
C ASN A 258 6.02 3.27 14.64
N THR A 259 6.57 3.35 15.86
CA THR A 259 7.59 2.40 16.30
C THR A 259 6.92 1.09 16.73
N PRO A 260 7.36 -0.06 16.22
CA PRO A 260 6.85 -1.35 16.66
C PRO A 260 7.06 -1.58 18.16
N PRO A 261 6.10 -2.24 18.85
CA PRO A 261 6.16 -2.48 20.28
C PRO A 261 7.48 -3.10 20.77
N ALA A 262 8.02 -4.05 20.02
CA ALA A 262 9.31 -4.68 20.35
C ALA A 262 10.49 -3.69 20.38
N ALA A 263 10.46 -2.62 19.56
CA ALA A 263 11.51 -1.60 19.55
C ALA A 263 11.31 -0.55 20.64
N LEU A 264 10.09 -0.42 21.17
CA LEU A 264 9.78 0.36 22.37
C LEU A 264 10.04 -0.43 23.67
N GLY A 265 10.36 -1.72 23.58
CA GLY A 265 10.51 -2.59 24.74
C GLY A 265 9.21 -2.92 25.47
N ILE A 266 8.08 -2.83 24.77
CA ILE A 266 6.74 -3.03 25.32
C ILE A 266 6.04 -4.23 24.70
N THR A 267 5.05 -4.78 25.42
CA THR A 267 4.09 -5.76 24.91
C THR A 267 2.70 -5.16 25.01
N MET A 268 2.02 -5.01 23.87
CA MET A 268 0.65 -4.47 23.86
C MET A 268 -0.31 -5.44 24.56
N PRO A 269 -1.21 -4.93 25.42
CA PRO A 269 -2.30 -5.73 25.96
C PRO A 269 -3.30 -6.12 24.86
N ASP A 270 -4.09 -7.16 25.09
CA ASP A 270 -5.15 -7.59 24.15
C ASP A 270 -6.36 -6.65 24.25
N LEU A 271 -6.36 -5.57 23.45
CA LEU A 271 -7.40 -4.55 23.45
C LEU A 271 -8.78 -5.08 23.02
N HIS A 272 -8.84 -6.25 22.36
CA HIS A 272 -10.09 -6.91 22.02
C HIS A 272 -10.94 -7.26 23.25
N ARG A 273 -10.31 -7.43 24.41
CA ARG A 273 -10.97 -7.75 25.68
C ARG A 273 -11.46 -6.50 26.45
N LEU A 274 -11.36 -5.29 25.90
CA LEU A 274 -11.86 -4.07 26.54
C LEU A 274 -13.38 -4.08 26.77
N GLY A 275 -14.13 -4.88 25.99
CA GLY A 275 -15.57 -5.10 26.19
C GLY A 275 -15.92 -6.18 27.21
N THR A 276 -14.96 -6.75 27.94
CA THR A 276 -15.15 -7.81 28.92
C THR A 276 -14.91 -7.31 30.36
N GLU A 277 -15.11 -8.19 31.36
CA GLU A 277 -14.84 -7.90 32.76
C GLU A 277 -13.37 -7.53 33.04
N ASP A 278 -12.46 -7.88 32.12
CA ASP A 278 -11.03 -7.57 32.22
C ASP A 278 -10.68 -6.12 31.83
N ALA A 279 -11.63 -5.32 31.37
CA ALA A 279 -11.40 -3.95 30.88
C ALA A 279 -10.58 -3.07 31.84
N PRO A 280 -10.84 -3.06 33.17
CA PRO A 280 -10.03 -2.25 34.10
C PRO A 280 -8.57 -2.67 34.15
N MET A 281 -8.28 -3.98 34.10
CA MET A 281 -6.94 -4.53 34.09
C MET A 281 -6.21 -4.17 32.79
N ILE A 282 -6.91 -4.27 31.65
CA ILE A 282 -6.35 -3.93 30.32
C ILE A 282 -6.04 -2.44 30.26
N MET A 283 -6.91 -1.58 30.77
CA MET A 283 -6.68 -0.13 30.81
C MET A 283 -5.51 0.24 31.73
N ALA A 284 -5.35 -0.44 32.86
CA ALA A 284 -4.19 -0.27 33.73
C ALA A 284 -2.90 -0.69 33.03
N SER A 285 -2.90 -1.84 32.39
CA SER A 285 -1.77 -2.31 31.57
C SER A 285 -1.44 -1.36 30.42
N LEU A 286 -2.46 -0.80 29.76
CA LEU A 286 -2.27 0.17 28.68
C LEU A 286 -1.61 1.46 29.17
N LYS A 287 -1.98 1.96 30.35
CA LYS A 287 -1.32 3.10 30.98
C LYS A 287 0.15 2.83 31.26
N ASP A 288 0.46 1.67 31.83
CA ASP A 288 1.84 1.25 32.11
C ASP A 288 2.68 1.15 30.83
N VAL A 289 2.16 0.48 29.83
CA VAL A 289 2.79 0.37 28.49
C VAL A 289 3.02 1.74 27.87
N THR A 290 2.09 2.70 28.05
CA THR A 290 2.23 4.06 27.53
C THR A 290 3.36 4.83 28.24
N VAL A 291 3.54 4.63 29.56
CA VAL A 291 4.67 5.22 30.31
C VAL A 291 6.01 4.69 29.76
N HIS A 292 6.12 3.38 29.54
CA HIS A 292 7.33 2.79 28.97
C HIS A 292 7.58 3.26 27.53
N ALA A 293 6.54 3.38 26.70
CA ALA A 293 6.66 3.90 25.34
C ALA A 293 7.15 5.35 25.33
N ALA A 294 6.58 6.21 26.19
CA ALA A 294 7.00 7.60 26.32
C ALA A 294 8.46 7.72 26.78
N ALA A 295 8.88 6.91 27.75
CA ALA A 295 10.27 6.86 28.22
C ALA A 295 11.24 6.42 27.11
N ALA A 296 10.88 5.38 26.34
CA ALA A 296 11.69 4.89 25.23
C ALA A 296 11.87 5.98 24.15
N VAL A 297 10.78 6.64 23.74
CA VAL A 297 10.82 7.71 22.74
C VAL A 297 11.62 8.92 23.23
N SER A 298 11.44 9.30 24.50
CA SER A 298 12.19 10.40 25.12
C SER A 298 13.70 10.10 25.20
N SER A 299 14.09 8.84 25.36
CA SER A 299 15.51 8.43 25.33
C SER A 299 16.18 8.65 23.96
N TRP A 300 15.39 8.80 22.89
CA TRP A 300 15.87 9.16 21.55
C TRP A 300 15.90 10.66 21.30
N GLY A 301 15.66 11.48 22.34
CA GLY A 301 15.65 12.94 22.24
C GLY A 301 14.34 13.57 21.77
N PHE A 302 13.26 12.79 21.64
CA PHE A 302 11.93 13.28 21.30
C PHE A 302 11.01 13.23 22.52
N VAL A 303 10.98 14.33 23.26
CA VAL A 303 10.23 14.42 24.52
C VAL A 303 8.74 14.30 24.26
N ILE A 304 8.10 13.38 24.97
CA ILE A 304 6.64 13.22 25.01
C ILE A 304 6.22 12.70 26.38
N SER A 305 5.08 13.20 26.89
CA SER A 305 4.53 12.68 28.13
C SER A 305 3.53 11.53 27.87
N PRO A 306 3.37 10.59 28.82
CA PRO A 306 2.35 9.55 28.72
C PRO A 306 0.94 10.13 28.58
N GLU A 307 0.66 11.25 29.26
CA GLU A 307 -0.63 11.94 29.22
C GLU A 307 -0.95 12.45 27.82
N GLN A 308 0.04 12.98 27.08
CA GLN A 308 -0.13 13.43 25.69
C GLN A 308 -0.51 12.27 24.78
N ILE A 309 0.10 11.11 24.93
CA ILE A 309 -0.23 9.89 24.15
C ILE A 309 -1.65 9.44 24.45
N LEU A 310 -2.03 9.37 25.73
CA LEU A 310 -3.39 8.96 26.16
C LEU A 310 -4.44 9.99 25.76
N GLN A 311 -4.15 11.28 25.89
CA GLN A 311 -5.05 12.35 25.48
C GLN A 311 -5.33 12.27 23.98
N THR A 312 -4.29 12.10 23.16
CA THR A 312 -4.47 11.94 21.71
C THR A 312 -5.35 10.75 21.38
N ALA A 313 -5.17 9.61 22.05
CA ALA A 313 -6.02 8.43 21.86
C ALA A 313 -7.49 8.75 22.19
N THR A 314 -7.72 9.44 23.30
CA THR A 314 -9.07 9.86 23.73
C THR A 314 -9.70 10.84 22.72
N ASP A 315 -8.95 11.84 22.27
CA ASP A 315 -9.44 12.87 21.34
C ASP A 315 -9.84 12.28 19.98
N ILE A 316 -9.14 11.26 19.51
CA ILE A 316 -9.46 10.57 18.25
C ILE A 316 -10.47 9.45 18.41
N GLY A 317 -10.89 9.13 19.65
CA GLY A 317 -11.87 8.06 19.93
C GLY A 317 -11.32 6.64 19.76
N GLU A 318 -10.01 6.45 19.96
CA GLU A 318 -9.36 5.14 19.87
C GLU A 318 -8.85 4.69 21.24
N PRO A 319 -8.79 3.36 21.51
CA PRO A 319 -8.25 2.88 22.77
C PRO A 319 -6.76 3.20 22.96
N SER A 320 -6.00 3.25 21.88
CA SER A 320 -4.56 3.54 21.87
C SER A 320 -4.09 4.04 20.51
N VAL A 321 -3.08 4.91 20.53
CA VAL A 321 -2.33 5.33 19.33
C VAL A 321 -1.06 4.50 19.13
N LEU A 322 -0.66 3.67 20.10
CA LEU A 322 0.51 2.80 20.01
C LEU A 322 0.28 1.66 19.01
N ASN A 323 1.36 1.17 18.41
CA ASN A 323 1.31 0.09 17.41
C ASN A 323 0.44 0.39 16.17
N ARG A 324 0.28 1.66 15.82
CA ARG A 324 -0.47 2.13 14.65
C ARG A 324 0.48 2.45 13.48
N ALA A 325 1.45 1.57 13.23
CA ALA A 325 2.42 1.72 12.14
C ALA A 325 1.75 1.58 10.77
N GLY A 326 2.37 2.17 9.74
CA GLY A 326 1.95 2.02 8.35
C GLY A 326 1.54 3.31 7.64
N GLY A 327 1.59 4.45 8.34
CA GLY A 327 1.38 5.80 7.77
C GLY A 327 -0.07 6.29 7.80
N ALA A 328 -1.06 5.44 7.51
CA ALA A 328 -2.47 5.83 7.45
C ALA A 328 -2.99 6.44 8.77
N PRO A 329 -2.77 5.85 9.96
CA PRO A 329 -3.16 6.48 11.22
C PRO A 329 -2.45 7.82 11.48
N THR A 330 -1.18 7.93 11.10
CA THR A 330 -0.41 9.18 11.23
C THR A 330 -0.99 10.28 10.37
N LEU A 331 -1.27 9.98 9.09
CA LEU A 331 -1.93 10.93 8.20
C LEU A 331 -3.31 11.33 8.71
N ALA A 332 -4.09 10.38 9.21
CA ALA A 332 -5.42 10.64 9.78
C ALA A 332 -5.37 11.57 11.01
N VAL A 333 -4.36 11.41 11.89
CA VAL A 333 -4.12 12.34 13.03
C VAL A 333 -3.78 13.74 12.50
N GLY A 334 -2.91 13.84 11.50
CA GLY A 334 -2.55 15.13 10.89
C GLY A 334 -3.76 15.81 10.23
N ILE A 335 -4.58 15.07 9.48
CA ILE A 335 -5.84 15.57 8.89
C ILE A 335 -6.79 16.05 9.99
N ALA A 336 -6.98 15.24 11.04
CA ALA A 336 -7.85 15.57 12.15
C ALA A 336 -7.41 16.85 12.86
N HIS A 337 -6.10 17.00 13.06
CA HIS A 337 -5.52 18.19 13.69
C HIS A 337 -5.79 19.46 12.88
N VAL A 338 -5.59 19.41 11.56
CA VAL A 338 -5.84 20.54 10.66
C VAL A 338 -7.33 20.89 10.62
N PHE A 339 -8.22 19.91 10.42
CA PHE A 339 -9.64 20.18 10.27
C PHE A 339 -10.32 20.58 11.57
N HIS A 340 -9.90 20.02 12.71
CA HIS A 340 -10.40 20.42 14.02
C HIS A 340 -10.10 21.89 14.35
N GLN A 341 -8.93 22.40 13.93
CA GLN A 341 -8.57 23.80 14.14
C GLN A 341 -9.33 24.76 13.22
N ILE A 342 -9.70 24.33 12.00
CA ILE A 342 -10.42 25.19 11.05
C ILE A 342 -11.91 25.24 11.34
N ILE A 343 -12.47 24.11 11.77
CA ILE A 343 -13.91 23.96 12.02
C ILE A 343 -14.14 23.76 13.53
N PRO A 344 -14.24 24.87 14.28
CA PRO A 344 -14.44 24.82 15.73
C PRO A 344 -15.71 24.06 16.10
N GLY A 345 -15.64 23.21 17.12
CA GLY A 345 -16.76 22.43 17.63
C GLY A 345 -17.00 21.08 16.94
N ALA A 346 -16.24 20.76 15.89
CA ALA A 346 -16.26 19.42 15.33
C ALA A 346 -15.40 18.46 16.17
N ASN A 347 -15.88 17.24 16.40
CA ASN A 347 -15.16 16.22 17.17
C ASN A 347 -13.91 15.79 16.42
N MET A 348 -12.73 15.78 17.06
CA MET A 348 -11.46 15.34 16.47
C MET A 348 -11.54 13.87 16.03
N GLY A 349 -12.26 13.02 16.77
CA GLY A 349 -12.51 11.63 16.39
C GLY A 349 -13.25 11.47 15.05
N PHE A 350 -14.20 12.36 14.77
CA PHE A 350 -14.88 12.38 13.46
C PHE A 350 -13.88 12.63 12.33
N TRP A 351 -13.00 13.61 12.47
CA TRP A 351 -12.00 13.94 11.44
C TRP A 351 -10.92 12.88 11.31
N TYR A 352 -10.54 12.24 12.41
CA TYR A 352 -9.62 11.10 12.39
C TYR A 352 -10.22 9.94 11.59
N HIS A 353 -11.45 9.54 11.88
CA HIS A 353 -12.08 8.43 11.16
C HIS A 353 -12.45 8.79 9.72
N PHE A 354 -12.68 10.07 9.43
CA PHE A 354 -12.77 10.57 8.07
C PHE A 354 -11.43 10.38 7.31
N GLY A 355 -10.29 10.66 7.97
CA GLY A 355 -8.95 10.38 7.44
C GLY A 355 -8.68 8.89 7.26
N ILE A 356 -9.05 8.05 8.23
CA ILE A 356 -8.94 6.57 8.13
C ILE A 356 -9.78 6.04 6.96
N LEU A 357 -11.01 6.55 6.79
CA LEU A 357 -11.86 6.17 5.66
C LEU A 357 -11.25 6.57 4.31
N PHE A 358 -10.67 7.79 4.23
CA PHE A 358 -9.96 8.26 3.05
C PHE A 358 -8.86 7.29 2.65
N GLU A 359 -7.96 6.93 3.58
CA GLU A 359 -6.87 6.00 3.35
C GLU A 359 -7.36 4.58 3.02
N ALA A 360 -8.31 4.07 3.80
CA ALA A 360 -8.84 2.73 3.58
C ALA A 360 -9.50 2.60 2.20
N LEU A 361 -10.29 3.58 1.77
CA LEU A 361 -10.92 3.56 0.44
C LEU A 361 -9.89 3.73 -0.68
N PHE A 362 -8.84 4.53 -0.46
CA PHE A 362 -7.75 4.67 -1.42
C PHE A 362 -7.07 3.31 -1.66
N ILE A 363 -6.70 2.64 -0.58
CA ILE A 363 -6.00 1.35 -0.64
C ILE A 363 -6.93 0.24 -1.16
N LEU A 364 -8.18 0.19 -0.71
CA LEU A 364 -9.13 -0.83 -1.16
C LEU A 364 -9.46 -0.71 -2.67
N THR A 365 -9.52 0.51 -3.21
CA THR A 365 -9.63 0.73 -4.66
C THR A 365 -8.44 0.10 -5.40
N ALA A 366 -7.21 0.36 -4.91
CA ALA A 366 -6.01 -0.22 -5.48
C ALA A 366 -5.97 -1.75 -5.35
N LEU A 367 -6.44 -2.29 -4.21
CA LEU A 367 -6.53 -3.74 -3.98
C LEU A 367 -7.52 -4.42 -4.93
N ASP A 368 -8.70 -3.83 -5.12
CA ASP A 368 -9.74 -4.34 -6.04
C ASP A 368 -9.25 -4.35 -7.49
N ALA A 369 -8.70 -3.22 -7.97
CA ALA A 369 -8.15 -3.09 -9.31
C ALA A 369 -6.94 -4.00 -9.53
N GLY A 370 -6.03 -4.06 -8.57
CA GLY A 370 -4.83 -4.88 -8.61
C GLY A 370 -5.13 -6.38 -8.57
N THR A 371 -6.08 -6.82 -7.74
CA THR A 371 -6.50 -8.23 -7.69
C THR A 371 -7.11 -8.66 -9.02
N ARG A 372 -7.91 -7.81 -9.66
CA ARG A 372 -8.47 -8.08 -10.97
C ARG A 372 -7.40 -8.14 -12.06
N SER A 373 -6.45 -7.20 -12.07
CA SER A 373 -5.32 -7.22 -12.99
C SER A 373 -4.43 -8.45 -12.77
N GLY A 374 -4.16 -8.81 -11.50
CA GLY A 374 -3.41 -10.01 -11.13
C GLY A 374 -4.08 -11.30 -11.56
N ARG A 375 -5.41 -11.37 -11.48
CA ARG A 375 -6.18 -12.49 -12.04
C ARG A 375 -5.90 -12.66 -13.52
N PHE A 376 -5.98 -11.59 -14.31
CA PHE A 376 -5.75 -11.65 -15.75
C PHE A 376 -4.30 -12.03 -16.08
N MET A 377 -3.32 -11.47 -15.36
CA MET A 377 -1.91 -11.84 -15.53
C MET A 377 -1.68 -13.32 -15.21
N LEU A 378 -2.29 -13.83 -14.15
CA LEU A 378 -2.19 -15.25 -13.79
C LEU A 378 -2.87 -16.15 -14.84
N GLN A 379 -4.03 -15.73 -15.37
CA GLN A 379 -4.71 -16.44 -16.45
C GLN A 379 -3.87 -16.47 -17.73
N ASP A 380 -3.16 -15.40 -18.08
CA ASP A 380 -2.24 -15.37 -19.23
C ASP A 380 -1.03 -16.28 -19.00
N LEU A 381 -0.42 -16.23 -17.80
CA LEU A 381 0.69 -17.12 -17.44
C LEU A 381 0.30 -18.58 -17.53
N LEU A 382 -0.81 -18.98 -16.87
CA LEU A 382 -1.28 -20.36 -16.84
C LEU A 382 -1.86 -20.79 -18.18
N GLY A 383 -2.42 -19.88 -18.93
CA GLY A 383 -3.01 -20.12 -20.26
C GLY A 383 -1.99 -20.60 -21.30
N ASN A 384 -0.68 -20.33 -21.08
CA ASN A 384 0.37 -20.89 -21.91
C ASN A 384 0.54 -22.42 -21.70
N PHE A 385 0.13 -22.95 -20.55
CA PHE A 385 0.18 -24.38 -20.21
C PHE A 385 -1.21 -25.04 -20.32
N VAL A 386 -2.26 -24.32 -19.93
CA VAL A 386 -3.65 -24.80 -19.92
C VAL A 386 -4.51 -23.82 -20.71
N PRO A 387 -4.73 -24.01 -22.02
CA PRO A 387 -5.43 -23.06 -22.89
C PRO A 387 -6.83 -22.66 -22.43
N PHE A 388 -7.52 -23.52 -21.68
CA PHE A 388 -8.82 -23.23 -21.09
C PHE A 388 -8.79 -22.03 -20.13
N LEU A 389 -7.71 -21.87 -19.35
CA LEU A 389 -7.57 -20.78 -18.38
C LEU A 389 -7.37 -19.41 -19.05
N LYS A 390 -6.97 -19.37 -20.33
CA LYS A 390 -6.83 -18.14 -21.10
C LYS A 390 -8.18 -17.49 -21.44
N LYS A 391 -9.29 -18.23 -21.34
CA LYS A 391 -10.63 -17.71 -21.65
C LYS A 391 -11.11 -16.77 -20.53
N THR A 392 -11.08 -15.45 -20.78
CA THR A 392 -11.47 -14.41 -19.81
C THR A 392 -12.97 -14.38 -19.50
N ASP A 393 -13.80 -14.89 -20.42
CA ASP A 393 -15.27 -14.99 -20.34
C ASP A 393 -15.75 -16.24 -19.57
N SER A 394 -14.85 -17.21 -19.34
CA SER A 394 -15.20 -18.41 -18.57
C SER A 394 -15.26 -18.12 -17.07
N LEU A 395 -16.43 -18.32 -16.47
CA LEU A 395 -16.60 -18.18 -15.01
C LEU A 395 -15.64 -19.08 -14.24
N VAL A 396 -15.42 -20.31 -14.69
CA VAL A 396 -14.52 -21.27 -14.04
C VAL A 396 -13.07 -20.80 -14.12
N ALA A 397 -12.61 -20.35 -15.31
CA ALA A 397 -11.28 -19.77 -15.47
C ALA A 397 -11.11 -18.50 -14.60
N GLY A 398 -12.15 -17.67 -14.51
CA GLY A 398 -12.21 -16.51 -13.63
C GLY A 398 -12.08 -16.87 -12.15
N ILE A 399 -12.81 -17.89 -11.68
CA ILE A 399 -12.74 -18.38 -10.29
C ILE A 399 -11.34 -18.93 -9.97
N VAL A 400 -10.77 -19.76 -10.84
CA VAL A 400 -9.43 -20.35 -10.64
C VAL A 400 -8.35 -19.24 -10.61
N GLY A 401 -8.39 -18.31 -11.58
CA GLY A 401 -7.44 -17.20 -11.62
C GLY A 401 -7.57 -16.28 -10.41
N THR A 402 -8.80 -15.98 -9.97
CA THR A 402 -9.03 -15.17 -8.76
C THR A 402 -8.57 -15.90 -7.50
N ALA A 403 -8.92 -17.18 -7.35
CA ALA A 403 -8.51 -17.99 -6.21
C ALA A 403 -6.98 -18.09 -6.12
N GLY A 404 -6.29 -18.27 -7.24
CA GLY A 404 -4.84 -18.29 -7.30
C GLY A 404 -4.22 -16.94 -6.92
N CYS A 405 -4.70 -15.83 -7.51
CA CYS A 405 -4.19 -14.50 -7.21
C CYS A 405 -4.44 -14.11 -5.75
N VAL A 406 -5.70 -14.25 -5.28
CA VAL A 406 -6.09 -13.91 -3.90
C VAL A 406 -5.42 -14.84 -2.89
N GLY A 407 -5.29 -16.13 -3.22
CA GLY A 407 -4.59 -17.09 -2.37
C GLY A 407 -3.11 -16.72 -2.16
N LEU A 408 -2.43 -16.29 -3.22
CA LEU A 408 -1.02 -15.88 -3.13
C LEU A 408 -0.81 -14.62 -2.29
N TRP A 409 -1.49 -13.52 -2.60
CA TRP A 409 -1.30 -12.29 -1.82
C TRP A 409 -1.94 -12.39 -0.43
N GLY A 410 -3.06 -13.13 -0.29
CA GLY A 410 -3.70 -13.39 0.99
C GLY A 410 -2.84 -14.22 1.93
N TYR A 411 -2.10 -15.20 1.40
CA TYR A 411 -1.11 -15.94 2.18
C TYR A 411 0.02 -15.04 2.69
N LEU A 412 0.58 -14.19 1.81
CA LEU A 412 1.62 -13.24 2.22
C LEU A 412 1.08 -12.21 3.23
N LEU A 413 -0.14 -11.73 3.05
CA LEU A 413 -0.82 -10.87 4.01
C LEU A 413 -0.92 -11.55 5.38
N TYR A 414 -1.44 -12.79 5.42
CA TYR A 414 -1.56 -13.54 6.67
C TYR A 414 -0.20 -13.71 7.35
N GLN A 415 0.82 -14.11 6.60
CA GLN A 415 2.19 -14.21 7.13
C GLN A 415 2.69 -12.88 7.68
N GLY A 416 2.43 -11.77 6.99
CA GLY A 416 2.78 -10.44 7.46
C GLY A 416 2.04 -10.04 8.75
N VAL A 417 0.80 -10.46 8.93
CA VAL A 417 0.00 -10.16 10.13
C VAL A 417 0.51 -10.94 11.34
N VAL A 418 0.87 -12.20 11.16
CA VAL A 418 1.34 -13.07 12.26
C VAL A 418 2.86 -13.01 12.46
N ASP A 419 3.61 -12.26 11.65
CA ASP A 419 5.06 -12.15 11.73
C ASP A 419 5.49 -11.51 13.07
N PRO A 420 6.26 -12.21 13.91
CA PRO A 420 6.75 -11.67 15.18
C PRO A 420 7.62 -10.42 15.05
N LEU A 421 8.28 -10.23 13.88
CA LEU A 421 9.07 -9.03 13.57
C LEU A 421 8.20 -7.82 13.20
N GLY A 422 6.92 -8.05 12.94
CA GLY A 422 5.98 -7.09 12.39
C GLY A 422 6.04 -7.06 10.86
N GLY A 423 4.91 -7.42 10.21
CA GLY A 423 4.83 -7.61 8.76
C GLY A 423 5.16 -6.37 7.94
N VAL A 424 4.93 -5.17 8.49
CA VAL A 424 5.35 -3.93 7.84
C VAL A 424 6.86 -3.88 7.68
N LYS A 425 7.63 -4.35 8.67
CA LYS A 425 9.11 -4.36 8.59
C LYS A 425 9.65 -5.39 7.61
N SER A 426 9.00 -6.55 7.51
CA SER A 426 9.47 -7.64 6.65
C SER A 426 9.08 -7.45 5.18
N LEU A 427 7.86 -7.00 4.91
CA LEU A 427 7.32 -6.89 3.55
C LEU A 427 7.52 -5.52 2.89
N TRP A 428 7.54 -4.42 3.67
CA TRP A 428 7.68 -3.06 3.12
C TRP A 428 8.95 -2.84 2.28
N PRO A 429 10.13 -3.36 2.66
CA PRO A 429 11.31 -3.25 1.81
C PRO A 429 11.13 -3.87 0.44
N LEU A 430 10.51 -5.06 0.37
CA LEU A 430 10.21 -5.74 -0.90
C LEU A 430 9.20 -4.97 -1.73
N PHE A 431 8.17 -4.40 -1.07
CA PHE A 431 7.21 -3.51 -1.70
C PHE A 431 7.90 -2.32 -2.36
N GLY A 432 8.73 -1.59 -1.61
CA GLY A 432 9.39 -0.39 -2.13
C GLY A 432 10.39 -0.69 -3.25
N ILE A 433 11.22 -1.72 -3.09
CA ILE A 433 12.19 -2.16 -4.11
C ILE A 433 11.45 -2.65 -5.36
N GLY A 434 10.46 -3.52 -5.21
CA GLY A 434 9.68 -4.06 -6.33
C GLY A 434 8.93 -2.97 -7.07
N ASN A 435 8.27 -2.05 -6.35
CA ASN A 435 7.53 -0.95 -6.94
C ASN A 435 8.41 -0.02 -7.78
N GLN A 436 9.61 0.33 -7.30
CA GLN A 436 10.57 1.12 -8.08
C GLN A 436 11.15 0.34 -9.26
N MET A 437 11.36 -0.97 -9.13
CA MET A 437 11.79 -1.80 -10.25
C MET A 437 10.74 -1.87 -11.35
N LEU A 438 9.45 -1.97 -11.01
CA LEU A 438 8.35 -1.86 -11.99
C LEU A 438 8.38 -0.52 -12.71
N ALA A 439 8.56 0.58 -11.99
CA ALA A 439 8.68 1.91 -12.60
C ALA A 439 9.88 2.00 -13.54
N SER A 440 11.03 1.44 -13.14
CA SER A 440 12.21 1.36 -14.00
C SER A 440 11.92 0.58 -15.28
N MET A 441 11.23 -0.56 -15.19
CA MET A 441 10.87 -1.38 -16.34
C MET A 441 9.93 -0.63 -17.30
N ALA A 442 8.95 0.11 -16.77
CA ALA A 442 8.06 0.94 -17.58
C ALA A 442 8.82 2.06 -18.31
N LEU A 443 9.75 2.74 -17.64
CA LEU A 443 10.59 3.77 -18.23
C LEU A 443 11.58 3.20 -19.25
N ILE A 444 12.14 2.00 -19.00
CA ILE A 444 12.99 1.27 -19.97
C ILE A 444 12.18 1.01 -21.25
N LEU A 445 10.96 0.49 -21.12
CA LEU A 445 10.06 0.25 -22.25
C LEU A 445 9.77 1.56 -23.01
N GLY A 446 9.41 2.63 -22.29
CA GLY A 446 9.19 3.96 -22.86
C GLY A 446 10.41 4.48 -23.62
N THR A 447 11.62 4.22 -23.11
CA THR A 447 12.88 4.55 -23.82
C THR A 447 13.00 3.80 -25.14
N VAL A 448 12.75 2.48 -25.14
CA VAL A 448 12.79 1.67 -26.38
C VAL A 448 11.79 2.19 -27.41
N VAL A 449 10.58 2.53 -26.96
CA VAL A 449 9.51 3.09 -27.82
C VAL A 449 9.96 4.44 -28.43
N LEU A 450 10.56 5.34 -27.65
CA LEU A 450 11.08 6.62 -28.14
C LEU A 450 12.13 6.44 -29.25
N PHE A 451 13.06 5.48 -29.09
CA PHE A 451 14.03 5.16 -30.14
C PHE A 451 13.35 4.61 -31.40
N LYS A 452 12.38 3.71 -31.27
CA LYS A 452 11.65 3.17 -32.42
C LYS A 452 10.77 4.22 -33.13
N MET A 453 10.26 5.21 -32.38
CA MET A 453 9.52 6.35 -32.93
C MET A 453 10.44 7.42 -33.54
N LYS A 454 11.75 7.20 -33.61
CA LYS A 454 12.76 8.18 -34.08
C LYS A 454 12.76 9.50 -33.30
N LYS A 455 12.42 9.43 -31.99
CA LYS A 455 12.39 10.58 -31.05
C LYS A 455 13.54 10.53 -30.05
N GLN A 456 14.72 10.07 -30.46
CA GLN A 456 15.88 9.84 -29.58
C GLN A 456 16.30 11.09 -28.80
N ARG A 457 16.12 12.28 -29.37
CA ARG A 457 16.44 13.55 -28.70
C ARG A 457 15.69 13.76 -27.38
N TYR A 458 14.57 13.06 -27.17
CA TYR A 458 13.77 13.12 -25.94
C TYR A 458 14.06 11.95 -24.99
N ALA A 459 14.89 10.99 -25.37
CA ALA A 459 15.14 9.79 -24.58
C ALA A 459 15.74 10.08 -23.19
N TRP A 460 16.43 11.21 -23.03
CA TRP A 460 16.98 11.64 -21.73
C TRP A 460 15.89 11.79 -20.65
N VAL A 461 14.66 12.14 -21.02
CA VAL A 461 13.53 12.29 -20.11
C VAL A 461 13.18 10.97 -19.40
N THR A 462 13.39 9.85 -20.08
CA THR A 462 13.16 8.50 -19.51
C THR A 462 14.45 7.88 -18.99
N ILE A 463 15.59 8.11 -19.62
CA ILE A 463 16.89 7.51 -19.24
C ILE A 463 17.37 8.00 -17.87
N LEU A 464 17.30 9.30 -17.59
CA LEU A 464 17.78 9.85 -16.30
C LEU A 464 17.04 9.29 -15.10
N PRO A 465 15.68 9.32 -15.06
CA PRO A 465 14.96 8.72 -13.95
C PRO A 465 15.14 7.20 -13.92
N THR A 466 15.24 6.51 -15.07
CA THR A 466 15.54 5.07 -15.09
C THR A 466 16.87 4.77 -14.41
N ALA A 467 17.93 5.50 -14.74
CA ALA A 467 19.26 5.30 -14.15
C ALA A 467 19.22 5.50 -12.63
N TRP A 468 18.55 6.57 -12.18
CA TRP A 468 18.39 6.84 -10.75
C TRP A 468 17.64 5.72 -10.03
N LEU A 469 16.46 5.32 -10.52
CA LEU A 469 15.64 4.28 -9.92
C LEU A 469 16.33 2.91 -9.94
N PHE A 470 17.02 2.61 -11.03
CA PHE A 470 17.78 1.36 -11.17
C PHE A 470 18.89 1.28 -10.14
N VAL A 471 19.73 2.33 -10.03
CA VAL A 471 20.82 2.37 -9.04
C VAL A 471 20.26 2.27 -7.61
N THR A 472 19.23 3.05 -7.30
CA THR A 472 18.61 3.04 -5.97
C THR A 472 18.06 1.66 -5.62
N SER A 473 17.27 1.06 -6.51
CA SER A 473 16.63 -0.24 -6.27
C SER A 473 17.63 -1.38 -6.20
N MET A 474 18.65 -1.38 -7.07
CA MET A 474 19.71 -2.39 -7.06
C MET A 474 20.58 -2.29 -5.80
N THR A 475 20.91 -1.07 -5.36
CA THR A 475 21.68 -0.87 -4.11
C THR A 475 20.86 -1.31 -2.89
N ALA A 476 19.58 -0.96 -2.85
CA ALA A 476 18.69 -1.37 -1.77
C ALA A 476 18.51 -2.89 -1.73
N GLY A 477 18.28 -3.51 -2.89
CA GLY A 477 18.15 -4.96 -3.03
C GLY A 477 19.40 -5.69 -2.57
N TRP A 478 20.56 -5.23 -3.01
CA TRP A 478 21.83 -5.80 -2.59
C TRP A 478 22.04 -5.71 -1.08
N GLN A 479 21.80 -4.53 -0.48
CA GLN A 479 21.92 -4.35 0.96
C GLN A 479 20.91 -5.21 1.72
N LYS A 480 19.65 -5.31 1.24
CA LYS A 480 18.64 -6.16 1.87
C LYS A 480 18.98 -7.64 1.82
N ILE A 481 19.68 -8.11 0.82
CA ILE A 481 20.10 -9.52 0.75
C ILE A 481 21.35 -9.76 1.60
N PHE A 482 22.42 -8.97 1.40
CA PHE A 482 23.77 -9.31 1.82
C PHE A 482 24.33 -8.48 2.98
N HIS A 483 23.60 -7.47 3.49
CA HIS A 483 24.14 -6.64 4.57
C HIS A 483 24.38 -7.47 5.84
N GLU A 484 25.52 -7.30 6.49
CA GLU A 484 25.96 -8.07 7.65
C GLU A 484 25.12 -7.84 8.92
N LYS A 485 24.52 -6.63 9.06
CA LYS A 485 23.66 -6.31 10.21
C LYS A 485 22.31 -7.01 10.07
N PRO A 486 21.90 -7.88 11.04
CA PRO A 486 20.61 -8.59 10.99
C PRO A 486 19.37 -7.67 10.92
N SER A 487 19.49 -6.43 11.36
CA SER A 487 18.41 -5.44 11.28
C SER A 487 18.16 -4.91 9.88
N ILE A 488 19.10 -5.13 8.94
CA ILE A 488 19.02 -4.67 7.54
C ILE A 488 18.97 -5.86 6.59
N GLY A 489 19.93 -6.79 6.69
CA GLY A 489 20.10 -7.89 5.73
C GLY A 489 19.24 -9.10 6.06
N PHE A 490 18.48 -9.60 5.08
CA PHE A 490 17.62 -10.79 5.22
C PHE A 490 18.42 -12.05 5.57
N LEU A 491 19.54 -12.31 4.87
CA LEU A 491 20.37 -13.49 5.13
C LEU A 491 21.04 -13.43 6.51
N ALA A 492 21.52 -12.25 6.91
CA ALA A 492 22.10 -12.06 8.24
C ALA A 492 21.05 -12.25 9.36
N GLN A 493 19.81 -11.80 9.12
CA GLN A 493 18.70 -12.00 10.04
C GLN A 493 18.33 -13.47 10.14
N ALA A 494 18.17 -14.17 9.02
CA ALA A 494 17.92 -15.60 8.97
C ALA A 494 19.01 -16.38 9.74
N LYS A 495 20.29 -16.07 9.51
CA LYS A 495 21.42 -16.67 10.20
C LYS A 495 21.36 -16.46 11.71
N LYS A 496 21.05 -15.23 12.17
CA LYS A 496 20.92 -14.93 13.61
C LYS A 496 19.89 -15.84 14.29
N PHE A 497 18.70 -15.97 13.70
CA PHE A 497 17.64 -16.79 14.29
C PHE A 497 17.90 -18.29 14.12
N SER A 498 18.51 -18.74 13.03
CA SER A 498 18.95 -20.13 12.85
C SER A 498 19.96 -20.54 13.93
N THR A 499 20.97 -19.71 14.18
CA THR A 499 21.94 -19.97 15.28
C THR A 499 21.25 -20.03 16.65
N GLY A 500 20.24 -19.17 16.89
CA GLY A 500 19.47 -19.24 18.13
C GLY A 500 18.68 -20.56 18.27
N ILE A 501 18.11 -21.08 17.17
CA ILE A 501 17.43 -22.38 17.14
C ILE A 501 18.41 -23.51 17.48
N GLU A 502 19.61 -23.52 16.86
CA GLU A 502 20.65 -24.51 17.11
C GLU A 502 21.12 -24.50 18.57
N GLN A 503 21.14 -23.32 19.20
CA GLN A 503 21.54 -23.14 20.61
C GLN A 503 20.38 -23.36 21.61
N GLY A 504 19.16 -23.61 21.13
CA GLY A 504 17.97 -23.72 21.96
C GLY A 504 17.56 -22.43 22.67
N THR A 505 18.06 -21.27 22.20
CA THR A 505 17.82 -19.95 22.82
C THR A 505 16.78 -19.17 22.05
N ILE A 506 15.69 -18.78 22.71
CA ILE A 506 14.65 -17.95 22.08
C ILE A 506 15.15 -16.50 22.00
N ILE A 507 15.20 -15.95 20.79
CA ILE A 507 15.65 -14.59 20.52
C ILE A 507 14.42 -13.68 20.33
N ALA A 508 14.31 -12.64 21.13
CA ALA A 508 13.25 -11.65 20.98
C ALA A 508 13.26 -11.01 19.56
N PRO A 509 12.07 -10.74 18.97
CA PRO A 509 10.72 -10.76 19.55
C PRO A 509 9.98 -12.12 19.44
N ALA A 510 10.63 -13.19 18.96
CA ALA A 510 10.04 -14.52 18.90
C ALA A 510 9.70 -15.01 20.33
N LYS A 511 8.55 -15.68 20.46
CA LYS A 511 8.07 -16.25 21.74
C LYS A 511 8.25 -17.77 21.78
N SER A 512 8.55 -18.40 20.66
CA SER A 512 8.71 -19.84 20.51
C SER A 512 9.76 -20.18 19.46
N LEU A 513 10.25 -21.43 19.46
CA LEU A 513 11.11 -21.93 18.39
C LEU A 513 10.41 -21.90 17.03
N LYS A 514 9.11 -22.18 16.99
CA LYS A 514 8.31 -22.11 15.78
C LYS A 514 8.26 -20.70 15.18
N ASP A 515 8.17 -19.67 16.02
CA ASP A 515 8.24 -18.28 15.57
C ASP A 515 9.60 -17.99 14.92
N MET A 516 10.68 -18.52 15.52
CA MET A 516 12.03 -18.35 14.98
C MET A 516 12.20 -19.06 13.63
N GLU A 517 11.66 -20.27 13.48
CA GLU A 517 11.64 -20.99 12.20
C GLU A 517 10.88 -20.19 11.13
N THR A 518 9.73 -19.61 11.50
CA THR A 518 8.94 -18.75 10.59
C THR A 518 9.74 -17.52 10.16
N ILE A 519 10.46 -16.88 11.08
CA ILE A 519 11.33 -15.73 10.78
C ILE A 519 12.46 -16.14 9.81
N VAL A 520 13.11 -17.28 10.05
CA VAL A 520 14.19 -17.79 9.17
C VAL A 520 13.65 -18.01 7.76
N PHE A 521 12.55 -18.75 7.63
CA PHE A 521 11.92 -19.08 6.36
C PHE A 521 11.48 -17.82 5.59
N SER A 522 10.78 -16.89 6.26
CA SER A 522 10.33 -15.64 5.65
C SER A 522 11.49 -14.80 5.12
N ASN A 523 12.59 -14.70 5.88
CA ASN A 523 13.76 -13.94 5.45
C ASN A 523 14.49 -14.60 4.26
N GLN A 524 14.57 -15.93 4.22
CA GLN A 524 15.15 -16.65 3.09
C GLN A 524 14.32 -16.44 1.81
N ILE A 525 12.99 -16.52 1.91
CA ILE A 525 12.08 -16.23 0.78
C ILE A 525 12.22 -14.78 0.33
N ASN A 526 12.26 -13.82 1.27
CA ASN A 526 12.40 -12.40 0.94
C ASN A 526 13.72 -12.12 0.22
N ALA A 527 14.83 -12.76 0.64
CA ALA A 527 16.11 -12.66 -0.04
C ALA A 527 16.05 -13.24 -1.47
N ALA A 528 15.44 -14.41 -1.64
CA ALA A 528 15.29 -15.05 -2.95
C ALA A 528 14.40 -14.21 -3.90
N LEU A 529 13.27 -13.69 -3.43
CA LEU A 529 12.37 -12.83 -4.20
C LEU A 529 13.07 -11.52 -4.60
N CYS A 530 13.79 -10.89 -3.66
CA CYS A 530 14.55 -9.68 -3.96
C CYS A 530 15.63 -9.93 -5.02
N GLY A 531 16.38 -11.03 -4.92
CA GLY A 531 17.37 -11.43 -5.93
C GLY A 531 16.75 -11.70 -7.29
N PHE A 532 15.60 -12.36 -7.32
CA PHE A 532 14.84 -12.59 -8.54
C PHE A 532 14.39 -11.26 -9.19
N PHE A 533 13.87 -10.30 -8.43
CA PHE A 533 13.46 -9.00 -8.95
C PHE A 533 14.65 -8.23 -9.53
N MET A 534 15.82 -8.28 -8.87
CA MET A 534 17.05 -7.70 -9.41
C MET A 534 17.43 -8.33 -10.74
N LEU A 535 17.31 -9.66 -10.86
CA LEU A 535 17.59 -10.38 -12.12
C LEU A 535 16.63 -9.95 -13.23
N VAL A 536 15.33 -9.81 -12.93
CA VAL A 536 14.32 -9.32 -13.89
C VAL A 536 14.69 -7.93 -14.39
N ALA A 537 15.02 -7.00 -13.50
CA ALA A 537 15.38 -5.63 -13.86
C ALA A 537 16.63 -5.57 -14.74
N VAL A 538 17.66 -6.37 -14.43
CA VAL A 538 18.88 -6.48 -15.26
C VAL A 538 18.57 -7.08 -16.63
N THR A 539 17.74 -8.13 -16.68
CA THR A 539 17.33 -8.76 -17.95
C THR A 539 16.60 -7.76 -18.84
N MET A 540 15.71 -6.94 -18.28
CA MET A 540 15.00 -5.90 -19.01
C MET A 540 15.94 -4.83 -19.56
N LEU A 541 16.93 -4.40 -18.78
CA LEU A 541 17.91 -3.42 -19.22
C LEU A 541 18.75 -3.95 -20.39
N ILE A 542 19.21 -5.20 -20.30
CA ILE A 542 19.97 -5.87 -21.37
C ILE A 542 19.11 -6.01 -22.64
N ALA A 543 17.87 -6.44 -22.50
CA ALA A 543 16.93 -6.59 -23.61
C ALA A 543 16.66 -5.26 -24.31
N ALA A 544 16.50 -4.19 -23.53
CA ALA A 544 16.32 -2.82 -24.05
C ALA A 544 17.54 -2.35 -24.86
N PHE A 545 18.75 -2.60 -24.35
CA PHE A 545 19.97 -2.27 -25.06
C PHE A 545 20.00 -2.92 -26.45
N PHE A 546 19.70 -4.21 -26.56
CA PHE A 546 19.66 -4.91 -27.84
C PHE A 546 18.51 -4.43 -28.74
N ALA A 547 17.33 -4.09 -28.16
CA ALA A 547 16.21 -3.54 -28.91
C ALA A 547 16.54 -2.17 -29.51
N ILE A 548 17.14 -1.28 -28.72
CA ILE A 548 17.59 0.05 -29.16
C ILE A 548 18.68 -0.08 -30.25
N ARG A 549 19.67 -0.96 -30.05
CA ARG A 549 20.71 -1.20 -31.05
C ARG A 549 20.14 -1.70 -32.37
N ARG A 550 19.11 -2.55 -32.34
CA ARG A 550 18.42 -3.00 -33.58
C ARG A 550 17.68 -1.85 -34.25
N ALA A 551 16.96 -1.01 -33.49
CA ALA A 551 16.28 0.15 -34.01
C ALA A 551 17.22 1.14 -34.70
N LEU A 552 18.40 1.41 -34.12
CA LEU A 552 19.39 2.29 -34.69
C LEU A 552 20.06 1.71 -35.95
N ARG A 553 20.25 0.38 -36.02
CA ARG A 553 20.82 -0.28 -37.21
C ARG A 553 19.86 -0.32 -38.39
N SER A 554 18.58 -0.42 -38.17
CA SER A 554 17.55 -0.39 -39.21
C SER A 554 17.44 1.00 -39.87
N GLU A 555 18.09 2.02 -39.32
CA GLU A 555 18.13 3.39 -39.87
C GLU A 555 19.32 3.65 -40.80
N GLN A 556 20.30 2.74 -40.86
CA GLN A 556 21.40 2.90 -41.82
C GLN A 556 20.89 2.55 -43.22
N PRO A 557 20.89 3.49 -44.20
CA PRO A 557 20.58 3.14 -45.59
C PRO A 557 21.53 2.03 -46.01
N THR A 558 20.98 0.97 -46.57
CA THR A 558 21.80 -0.01 -47.33
C THR A 558 22.42 0.73 -48.50
N THR A 559 23.65 1.23 -48.33
CA THR A 559 24.51 1.58 -49.43
C THR A 559 24.93 0.26 -50.09
N HIS A 560 24.05 -0.26 -50.95
CA HIS A 560 24.47 -1.20 -51.98
C HIS A 560 24.67 -0.39 -53.27
N GLU A 561 25.97 -0.17 -53.58
CA GLU A 561 26.44 0.02 -54.95
C GLU A 561 26.13 -1.22 -55.78
#